data_d9a4ea4e6b4609065aa22a35b4ba22ca
#
_entry.id   d9a4ea4e6b4609065aa22a35b4ba22ca
#
_cell.length_a   1.000
_cell.length_b   1.000
_cell.length_c   1.000
_cell.angle_alpha   90.00
_cell.angle_beta   90.00
_cell.angle_gamma   90.00
#
_symmetry.space_group_name_H-M   'P 1'
#
loop_
_entity.id
_entity.type
_entity.pdbx_description
1 polymer ?
#
loop_
_entity_poly.entity_id
_entity_poly.type
_entity_poly.pdbx_seq_one_letter_code
_entity_poly.pdbx_strand_id
1 'polypeptide(L)'
;MPEAMKARIREYRLGIVYTTIAFFVWGVLPFYWKALGSVPALEILAHRILWSFIFISIVLAFRKKKQFKQVLEDPMIRKRLGITSALIGLNWGTYVYAVNSERLVEASMGYYINPLLSVILGIVVLKERLNLLQIIAFLLACAGVLYVTVDYGRFPWIAVLLACAFALYGLFKKTTRVESLPGLLFETLVLSPVALAIVFYQIFVGRGALFSVSWNIDLFLILAGVVTVLPLYWFAQGAKRIPLSSVGFLQYIAPTLMLLIGVFIYHETFTQAHLVSFGFIWVALTLYSVTLVRKSRTKENGSNQ
;
A
#
# COMPACT_ATOMS: atom_id res chain seq x y z
N MET A 1 16.62 4.69 31.87
CA MET A 1 15.80 3.87 30.94
C MET A 1 16.68 2.80 30.33
N PRO A 2 16.34 1.49 30.46
CA PRO A 2 17.14 0.40 29.92
C PRO A 2 17.33 0.55 28.39
N GLU A 3 18.51 0.25 27.89
CA GLU A 3 18.82 0.40 26.44
C GLU A 3 17.86 -0.37 25.53
N ALA A 4 17.42 -1.56 25.94
CA ALA A 4 16.43 -2.36 25.22
C ALA A 4 15.09 -1.61 25.03
N MET A 5 14.68 -0.79 26.02
CA MET A 5 13.45 -0.01 25.94
C MET A 5 13.60 1.19 25.01
N LYS A 6 14.76 1.85 25.01
CA LYS A 6 15.08 2.93 24.04
C LYS A 6 15.07 2.38 22.61
N ALA A 7 15.69 1.22 22.38
CA ALA A 7 15.70 0.56 21.09
C ALA A 7 14.27 0.24 20.61
N ARG A 8 13.40 -0.30 21.48
CA ARG A 8 11.99 -0.60 21.14
C ARG A 8 11.17 0.63 20.79
N ILE A 9 11.38 1.74 21.49
CA ILE A 9 10.71 3.01 21.19
C ILE A 9 11.20 3.55 19.84
N ARG A 10 12.51 3.48 19.58
CA ARG A 10 13.10 3.91 18.32
C ARG A 10 12.53 3.10 17.14
N GLU A 11 12.47 1.78 17.25
CA GLU A 11 11.89 0.92 16.20
C GLU A 11 10.42 1.25 15.95
N TYR A 12 9.63 1.49 17.01
CA TYR A 12 8.24 1.87 16.87
C TYR A 12 8.08 3.22 16.13
N ARG A 13 8.86 4.24 16.51
CA ARG A 13 8.87 5.55 15.84
C ARG A 13 9.28 5.43 14.36
N LEU A 14 10.34 4.66 14.07
CA LEU A 14 10.74 4.36 12.70
C LEU A 14 9.63 3.67 11.92
N GLY A 15 8.90 2.75 12.52
CA GLY A 15 7.77 2.08 11.89
C GLY A 15 6.66 3.05 11.51
N ILE A 16 6.31 4.02 12.39
CA ILE A 16 5.35 5.08 12.07
C ILE A 16 5.85 5.93 10.90
N VAL A 17 7.10 6.39 10.94
CA VAL A 17 7.69 7.22 9.88
C VAL A 17 7.65 6.51 8.54
N TYR A 18 8.12 5.26 8.48
CA TYR A 18 8.10 4.47 7.24
C TYR A 18 6.69 4.29 6.68
N THR A 19 5.72 3.97 7.55
CA THR A 19 4.32 3.78 7.12
C THR A 19 3.72 5.09 6.63
N THR A 20 3.95 6.20 7.34
CA THR A 20 3.46 7.52 6.95
C THR A 20 4.03 7.96 5.60
N ILE A 21 5.35 7.81 5.39
CA ILE A 21 5.99 8.16 4.11
C ILE A 21 5.42 7.29 2.98
N ALA A 22 5.22 5.98 3.21
CA ALA A 22 4.67 5.10 2.19
C ALA A 22 3.28 5.57 1.74
N PHE A 23 2.37 5.84 2.68
CA PHE A 23 1.01 6.28 2.35
C PHE A 23 0.93 7.72 1.85
N PHE A 24 1.83 8.60 2.29
CA PHE A 24 1.97 9.94 1.72
C PHE A 24 2.36 9.85 0.24
N VAL A 25 3.40 9.07 -0.08
CA VAL A 25 3.84 8.90 -1.47
C VAL A 25 2.72 8.28 -2.31
N TRP A 26 2.05 7.22 -1.83
CA TRP A 26 0.90 6.66 -2.55
C TRP A 26 -0.22 7.68 -2.74
N GLY A 27 -0.45 8.57 -1.78
CA GLY A 27 -1.47 9.63 -1.88
C GLY A 27 -1.18 10.67 -2.96
N VAL A 28 0.09 10.95 -3.27
CA VAL A 28 0.49 11.90 -4.32
C VAL A 28 0.77 11.26 -5.68
N LEU A 29 0.79 9.93 -5.78
CA LEU A 29 1.03 9.21 -7.03
C LEU A 29 0.02 9.49 -8.16
N PRO A 30 -1.23 9.96 -7.93
CA PRO A 30 -2.11 10.35 -9.04
C PRO A 30 -1.46 11.34 -10.02
N PHE A 31 -0.61 12.26 -9.55
CA PHE A 31 0.15 13.16 -10.43
C PHE A 31 1.06 12.39 -11.40
N TYR A 32 1.74 11.37 -10.89
CA TYR A 32 2.63 10.53 -11.68
C TYR A 32 1.86 9.71 -12.72
N TRP A 33 0.78 9.06 -12.30
CA TRP A 33 -0.01 8.22 -13.20
C TRP A 33 -0.73 9.04 -14.27
N LYS A 34 -1.13 10.26 -13.96
CA LYS A 34 -1.74 11.16 -14.94
C LYS A 34 -0.78 11.56 -16.05
N ALA A 35 0.51 11.70 -15.75
CA ALA A 35 1.54 11.93 -16.77
C ALA A 35 1.70 10.77 -17.76
N LEU A 36 1.28 9.55 -17.39
CA LEU A 36 1.25 8.34 -18.23
C LEU A 36 -0.14 8.09 -18.84
N GLY A 37 -1.05 9.04 -18.82
CA GLY A 37 -2.45 8.86 -19.25
C GLY A 37 -2.65 8.45 -20.72
N SER A 38 -1.63 8.61 -21.58
CA SER A 38 -1.64 8.13 -22.95
C SER A 38 -1.28 6.65 -23.11
N VAL A 39 -0.80 6.01 -22.04
CA VAL A 39 -0.36 4.59 -22.05
C VAL A 39 -1.44 3.70 -21.43
N PRO A 40 -1.76 2.55 -22.04
CA PRO A 40 -2.72 1.61 -21.47
C PRO A 40 -2.32 1.16 -20.05
N ALA A 41 -3.29 1.12 -19.12
CA ALA A 41 -3.05 0.77 -17.72
C ALA A 41 -2.35 -0.60 -17.54
N LEU A 42 -2.66 -1.56 -18.41
CA LEU A 42 -2.02 -2.89 -18.40
C LEU A 42 -0.53 -2.81 -18.74
N GLU A 43 -0.16 -1.96 -19.69
CA GLU A 43 1.22 -1.76 -20.09
C GLU A 43 2.01 -1.01 -19.01
N ILE A 44 1.41 0.03 -18.41
CA ILE A 44 2.00 0.70 -17.23
C ILE A 44 2.28 -0.32 -16.13
N LEU A 45 1.32 -1.21 -15.84
CA LEU A 45 1.50 -2.25 -14.84
C LEU A 45 2.67 -3.18 -15.17
N ALA A 46 2.77 -3.62 -16.43
CA ALA A 46 3.86 -4.49 -16.86
C ALA A 46 5.23 -3.81 -16.69
N HIS A 47 5.36 -2.56 -17.14
CA HIS A 47 6.58 -1.78 -16.96
C HIS A 47 6.92 -1.55 -15.48
N ARG A 48 5.94 -1.24 -14.62
CA ARG A 48 6.15 -1.13 -13.17
C ARG A 48 6.78 -2.38 -12.58
N ILE A 49 6.30 -3.57 -12.95
CA ILE A 49 6.82 -4.85 -12.45
C ILE A 49 8.26 -5.07 -12.95
N LEU A 50 8.49 -4.94 -14.25
CA LEU A 50 9.80 -5.20 -14.86
C LEU A 50 10.89 -4.25 -14.37
N TRP A 51 10.60 -2.95 -14.37
CA TRP A 51 11.56 -1.96 -13.89
C TRP A 51 11.77 -2.04 -12.39
N SER A 52 10.75 -2.46 -11.61
CA SER A 52 10.92 -2.78 -10.19
C SER A 52 11.89 -3.94 -9.99
N PHE A 53 11.73 -5.02 -10.75
CA PHE A 53 12.63 -6.17 -10.70
C PHE A 53 14.08 -5.78 -11.04
N ILE A 54 14.28 -5.02 -12.12
CA ILE A 54 15.61 -4.55 -12.54
C ILE A 54 16.22 -3.65 -11.45
N PHE A 55 15.48 -2.67 -10.97
CA PHE A 55 15.95 -1.73 -9.95
C PHE A 55 16.39 -2.44 -8.66
N ILE A 56 15.53 -3.35 -8.13
CA ILE A 56 15.86 -4.08 -6.90
C ILE A 56 17.04 -5.02 -7.13
N SER A 57 17.12 -5.66 -8.30
CA SER A 57 18.24 -6.54 -8.66
C SER A 57 19.56 -5.80 -8.64
N ILE A 58 19.61 -4.58 -9.19
CA ILE A 58 20.79 -3.71 -9.16
C ILE A 58 21.15 -3.37 -7.71
N VAL A 59 20.19 -2.89 -6.91
CA VAL A 59 20.43 -2.51 -5.50
C VAL A 59 20.96 -3.69 -4.68
N LEU A 60 20.40 -4.89 -4.86
CA LEU A 60 20.81 -6.09 -4.13
C LEU A 60 22.15 -6.66 -4.61
N ALA A 61 22.49 -6.49 -5.89
CA ALA A 61 23.79 -6.90 -6.42
C ALA A 61 24.96 -6.23 -5.68
N PHE A 62 24.76 -4.96 -5.27
CA PHE A 62 25.77 -4.18 -4.55
C PHE A 62 25.76 -4.40 -3.01
N ARG A 63 24.65 -4.89 -2.43
CA ARG A 63 24.49 -4.85 -0.97
C ARG A 63 24.19 -6.19 -0.28
N LYS A 64 23.47 -7.15 -0.88
CA LYS A 64 22.81 -8.20 -0.10
C LYS A 64 22.61 -9.56 -0.80
N LYS A 65 23.49 -10.00 -1.68
CA LYS A 65 23.37 -11.30 -2.39
C LYS A 65 23.08 -12.49 -1.45
N LYS A 66 23.73 -12.54 -0.27
CA LYS A 66 23.58 -13.62 0.69
C LYS A 66 22.15 -13.75 1.23
N GLN A 67 21.45 -12.64 1.43
CA GLN A 67 20.08 -12.64 1.97
C GLN A 67 19.05 -13.13 0.94
N PHE A 68 19.25 -12.85 -0.33
CA PHE A 68 18.37 -13.38 -1.38
C PHE A 68 18.56 -14.89 -1.55
N LYS A 69 19.79 -15.40 -1.40
CA LYS A 69 20.05 -16.83 -1.41
C LYS A 69 19.26 -17.55 -0.31
N GLN A 70 19.21 -17.01 0.92
CA GLN A 70 18.38 -17.54 2.01
C GLN A 70 16.89 -17.62 1.66
N VAL A 71 16.36 -16.63 0.91
CA VAL A 71 14.97 -16.67 0.43
C VAL A 71 14.74 -17.85 -0.50
N LEU A 72 15.70 -18.16 -1.37
CA LEU A 72 15.59 -19.29 -2.31
C LEU A 72 15.76 -20.65 -1.63
N GLU A 73 16.50 -20.72 -0.55
CA GLU A 73 16.79 -21.98 0.17
C GLU A 73 15.68 -22.38 1.14
N ASP A 74 14.94 -21.43 1.73
CA ASP A 74 13.88 -21.72 2.71
C ASP A 74 12.50 -21.92 2.02
N PRO A 75 11.97 -23.17 2.01
CA PRO A 75 10.70 -23.46 1.35
C PRO A 75 9.51 -22.73 1.98
N MET A 76 9.54 -22.49 3.29
CA MET A 76 8.48 -21.79 3.99
C MET A 76 8.45 -20.31 3.61
N ILE A 77 9.61 -19.67 3.53
CA ILE A 77 9.73 -18.28 3.07
C ILE A 77 9.26 -18.18 1.62
N ARG A 78 9.72 -19.08 0.73
CA ARG A 78 9.27 -19.10 -0.67
C ARG A 78 7.74 -19.24 -0.80
N LYS A 79 7.12 -20.15 -0.06
CA LYS A 79 5.66 -20.32 -0.06
C LYS A 79 4.95 -19.05 0.38
N ARG A 80 5.39 -18.40 1.46
CA ARG A 80 4.81 -17.14 1.95
C ARG A 80 5.00 -16.00 0.97
N LEU A 81 6.16 -15.89 0.34
CA LEU A 81 6.42 -14.88 -0.68
C LEU A 81 5.67 -15.17 -1.99
N GLY A 82 5.45 -16.44 -2.35
CA GLY A 82 4.56 -16.81 -3.44
C GLY A 82 3.12 -16.34 -3.19
N ILE A 83 2.62 -16.49 -1.96
CA ILE A 83 1.32 -15.95 -1.57
C ILE A 83 1.30 -14.42 -1.68
N THR A 84 2.33 -13.71 -1.18
CA THR A 84 2.37 -12.24 -1.30
C THR A 84 2.49 -11.79 -2.75
N SER A 85 3.21 -12.53 -3.60
CA SER A 85 3.27 -12.26 -5.05
C SER A 85 1.87 -12.39 -5.70
N ALA A 86 1.14 -13.45 -5.37
CA ALA A 86 -0.22 -13.65 -5.87
C ALA A 86 -1.18 -12.56 -5.37
N LEU A 87 -1.10 -12.19 -4.08
CA LEU A 87 -1.96 -11.16 -3.49
C LEU A 87 -1.72 -9.78 -4.11
N ILE A 88 -0.44 -9.38 -4.28
CA ILE A 88 -0.14 -8.08 -4.88
C ILE A 88 -0.43 -8.08 -6.38
N GLY A 89 -0.18 -9.17 -7.08
CA GLY A 89 -0.55 -9.34 -8.48
C GLY A 89 -2.06 -9.29 -8.69
N LEU A 90 -2.84 -9.97 -7.83
CA LEU A 90 -4.31 -9.91 -7.83
C LEU A 90 -4.80 -8.47 -7.59
N ASN A 91 -4.24 -7.80 -6.58
CA ASN A 91 -4.59 -6.41 -6.27
C ASN A 91 -4.34 -5.50 -7.49
N TRP A 92 -3.17 -5.54 -8.08
CA TRP A 92 -2.83 -4.71 -9.24
C TRP A 92 -3.64 -5.07 -10.49
N GLY A 93 -3.83 -6.37 -10.76
CA GLY A 93 -4.66 -6.84 -11.87
C GLY A 93 -6.11 -6.40 -11.74
N THR A 94 -6.68 -6.49 -10.52
CA THR A 94 -8.04 -6.01 -10.22
C THR A 94 -8.15 -4.50 -10.42
N TYR A 95 -7.14 -3.73 -10.03
CA TYR A 95 -7.13 -2.29 -10.26
C TYR A 95 -7.11 -1.96 -11.77
N VAL A 96 -6.25 -2.62 -12.55
CA VAL A 96 -6.21 -2.45 -14.01
C VAL A 96 -7.54 -2.85 -14.65
N TYR A 97 -8.16 -3.93 -14.19
CA TYR A 97 -9.51 -4.32 -14.63
C TYR A 97 -10.53 -3.21 -14.35
N ALA A 98 -10.50 -2.62 -13.14
CA ALA A 98 -11.41 -1.53 -12.78
C ALA A 98 -11.22 -0.29 -13.66
N VAL A 99 -9.96 0.07 -13.98
CA VAL A 99 -9.63 1.17 -14.90
C VAL A 99 -10.19 0.92 -16.28
N ASN A 100 -9.94 -0.27 -16.86
CA ASN A 100 -10.36 -0.62 -18.22
C ASN A 100 -11.88 -0.85 -18.35
N SER A 101 -12.58 -1.10 -17.22
CA SER A 101 -14.04 -1.31 -17.17
C SER A 101 -14.78 -0.06 -16.69
N GLU A 102 -14.14 1.11 -16.63
CA GLU A 102 -14.70 2.39 -16.17
C GLU A 102 -15.30 2.33 -14.74
N ARG A 103 -14.77 1.45 -13.90
CA ARG A 103 -15.24 1.21 -12.51
C ARG A 103 -14.30 1.81 -11.46
N LEU A 104 -13.73 2.98 -11.76
CA LEU A 104 -12.76 3.65 -10.89
C LEU A 104 -13.35 4.07 -9.54
N VAL A 105 -14.62 4.49 -9.50
CA VAL A 105 -15.32 4.83 -8.25
C VAL A 105 -15.32 3.63 -7.31
N GLU A 106 -15.67 2.45 -7.83
CA GLU A 106 -15.66 1.23 -7.03
C GLU A 106 -14.24 0.83 -6.57
N ALA A 107 -13.24 0.97 -7.43
CA ALA A 107 -11.85 0.72 -7.04
C ALA A 107 -11.40 1.68 -5.94
N SER A 108 -11.80 2.96 -5.99
CA SER A 108 -11.46 3.96 -4.98
C SER A 108 -12.05 3.62 -3.60
N MET A 109 -13.23 3.02 -3.54
CA MET A 109 -13.83 2.53 -2.30
C MET A 109 -12.94 1.48 -1.61
N GLY A 110 -12.15 0.73 -2.38
CA GLY A 110 -11.17 -0.22 -1.84
C GLY A 110 -10.15 0.45 -0.91
N TYR A 111 -9.77 1.70 -1.19
CA TYR A 111 -8.87 2.48 -0.33
C TYR A 111 -9.50 2.89 1.01
N TYR A 112 -10.83 2.93 1.10
CA TYR A 112 -11.55 3.20 2.34
C TYR A 112 -11.78 1.92 3.16
N ILE A 113 -12.06 0.79 2.50
CA ILE A 113 -12.31 -0.51 3.12
C ILE A 113 -11.01 -1.15 3.64
N ASN A 114 -9.92 -1.02 2.90
CA ASN A 114 -8.63 -1.67 3.21
C ASN A 114 -8.08 -1.33 4.62
N PRO A 115 -8.08 -0.06 5.09
CA PRO A 115 -7.68 0.26 6.45
C PRO A 115 -8.46 -0.52 7.52
N LEU A 116 -9.77 -0.65 7.35
CA LEU A 116 -10.62 -1.40 8.28
C LEU A 116 -10.25 -2.88 8.32
N LEU A 117 -10.04 -3.50 7.15
CA LEU A 117 -9.61 -4.89 7.08
C LEU A 117 -8.23 -5.10 7.72
N SER A 118 -7.32 -4.15 7.58
CA SER A 118 -6.02 -4.19 8.23
C SER A 118 -6.14 -4.17 9.76
N VAL A 119 -7.05 -3.35 10.30
CA VAL A 119 -7.37 -3.31 11.74
C VAL A 119 -8.01 -4.64 12.19
N ILE A 120 -8.99 -5.14 11.46
CA ILE A 120 -9.66 -6.42 11.75
C ILE A 120 -8.66 -7.57 11.77
N LEU A 121 -7.78 -7.67 10.76
CA LEU A 121 -6.73 -8.70 10.72
C LEU A 121 -5.73 -8.56 11.87
N GLY A 122 -5.42 -7.33 12.28
CA GLY A 122 -4.61 -7.07 13.48
C GLY A 122 -5.25 -7.64 14.74
N ILE A 123 -6.55 -7.40 14.95
CA ILE A 123 -7.29 -7.88 16.12
C ILE A 123 -7.48 -9.40 16.07
N VAL A 124 -8.01 -9.91 14.95
CA VAL A 124 -8.46 -11.31 14.86
C VAL A 124 -7.29 -12.27 14.73
N VAL A 125 -6.34 -11.98 13.84
CA VAL A 125 -5.23 -12.89 13.51
C VAL A 125 -4.04 -12.67 14.42
N LEU A 126 -3.66 -11.40 14.65
CA LEU A 126 -2.48 -11.06 15.44
C LEU A 126 -2.78 -10.85 16.93
N LYS A 127 -4.05 -10.94 17.33
CA LYS A 127 -4.49 -10.75 18.72
C LYS A 127 -4.10 -9.38 19.28
N GLU A 128 -4.04 -8.35 18.42
CA GLU A 128 -3.75 -6.98 18.83
C GLU A 128 -4.91 -6.43 19.70
N ARG A 129 -4.57 -5.74 20.78
CA ARG A 129 -5.56 -5.13 21.70
C ARG A 129 -5.65 -3.64 21.41
N LEU A 130 -6.85 -3.17 21.13
CA LEU A 130 -7.17 -1.75 20.99
C LEU A 130 -7.58 -1.17 22.34
N ASN A 131 -7.19 0.07 22.61
CA ASN A 131 -7.76 0.84 23.73
C ASN A 131 -9.11 1.44 23.33
N LEU A 132 -9.86 1.97 24.30
CA LEU A 132 -11.21 2.51 24.09
C LEU A 132 -11.25 3.58 22.98
N LEU A 133 -10.30 4.52 22.95
CA LEU A 133 -10.26 5.58 21.93
C LEU A 133 -9.98 5.00 20.54
N GLN A 134 -9.16 3.95 20.44
CA GLN A 134 -8.92 3.25 19.17
C GLN A 134 -10.15 2.47 18.70
N ILE A 135 -10.94 1.90 19.62
CA ILE A 135 -12.21 1.25 19.29
C ILE A 135 -13.20 2.29 18.77
N ILE A 136 -13.34 3.44 19.44
CA ILE A 136 -14.21 4.53 18.99
C ILE A 136 -13.78 5.02 17.60
N ALA A 137 -12.48 5.25 17.39
CA ALA A 137 -11.93 5.64 16.09
C ALA A 137 -12.23 4.59 14.99
N PHE A 138 -12.11 3.31 15.30
CA PHE A 138 -12.44 2.22 14.39
C PHE A 138 -13.93 2.21 14.03
N LEU A 139 -14.82 2.35 15.00
CA LEU A 139 -16.27 2.38 14.77
C LEU A 139 -16.70 3.61 13.94
N LEU A 140 -16.10 4.77 14.18
CA LEU A 140 -16.32 5.97 13.34
C LEU A 140 -15.86 5.74 11.90
N ALA A 141 -14.68 5.16 11.69
CA ALA A 141 -14.22 4.84 10.35
C ALA A 141 -15.13 3.81 9.66
N CYS A 142 -15.63 2.80 10.40
CA CYS A 142 -16.62 1.86 9.89
C CYS A 142 -17.92 2.58 9.46
N ALA A 143 -18.41 3.52 10.27
CA ALA A 143 -19.61 4.30 9.93
C ALA A 143 -19.42 5.12 8.64
N GLY A 144 -18.27 5.79 8.49
CA GLY A 144 -17.94 6.53 7.26
C GLY A 144 -17.87 5.64 6.03
N VAL A 145 -17.21 4.48 6.12
CA VAL A 145 -17.11 3.53 5.01
C VAL A 145 -18.46 2.90 4.68
N LEU A 146 -19.25 2.57 5.70
CA LEU A 146 -20.59 2.01 5.50
C LEU A 146 -21.50 3.03 4.79
N TYR A 147 -21.44 4.29 5.19
CA TYR A 147 -22.23 5.36 4.56
C TYR A 147 -21.96 5.45 3.05
N VAL A 148 -20.68 5.55 2.65
CA VAL A 148 -20.34 5.64 1.21
C VAL A 148 -20.66 4.34 0.45
N THR A 149 -20.60 3.20 1.13
CA THR A 149 -20.95 1.90 0.52
C THR A 149 -22.46 1.79 0.27
N VAL A 150 -23.28 2.27 1.19
CA VAL A 150 -24.74 2.28 1.05
C VAL A 150 -25.15 3.29 -0.04
N ASP A 151 -24.54 4.48 -0.05
CA ASP A 151 -24.78 5.52 -1.08
C ASP A 151 -24.43 5.00 -2.49
N TYR A 152 -23.42 4.14 -2.62
CA TYR A 152 -23.06 3.52 -3.89
C TYR A 152 -24.17 2.63 -4.48
N GLY A 153 -25.09 2.12 -3.66
CA GLY A 153 -26.32 1.44 -4.07
C GLY A 153 -26.17 0.02 -4.61
N ARG A 154 -24.96 -0.52 -4.67
CA ARG A 154 -24.67 -1.91 -5.09
C ARG A 154 -23.47 -2.48 -4.35
N PHE A 155 -23.35 -3.82 -4.31
CA PHE A 155 -22.23 -4.48 -3.65
C PHE A 155 -20.90 -4.19 -4.39
N PRO A 156 -19.92 -3.54 -3.74
CA PRO A 156 -18.67 -3.10 -4.37
C PRO A 156 -17.63 -4.23 -4.37
N TRP A 157 -17.84 -5.28 -5.17
CA TRP A 157 -16.96 -6.47 -5.14
C TRP A 157 -15.50 -6.17 -5.52
N ILE A 158 -15.25 -5.22 -6.44
CA ILE A 158 -13.89 -4.79 -6.79
C ILE A 158 -13.20 -4.16 -5.58
N ALA A 159 -13.90 -3.26 -4.87
CA ALA A 159 -13.39 -2.63 -3.66
C ALA A 159 -13.02 -3.65 -2.58
N VAL A 160 -13.92 -4.63 -2.35
CA VAL A 160 -13.70 -5.69 -1.37
C VAL A 160 -12.51 -6.56 -1.77
N LEU A 161 -12.40 -6.94 -3.04
CA LEU A 161 -11.28 -7.76 -3.53
C LEU A 161 -9.94 -7.01 -3.41
N LEU A 162 -9.89 -5.74 -3.82
CA LEU A 162 -8.71 -4.88 -3.66
C LEU A 162 -8.28 -4.76 -2.20
N ALA A 163 -9.25 -4.48 -1.32
CA ALA A 163 -9.01 -4.30 0.10
C ALA A 163 -8.55 -5.59 0.79
N CYS A 164 -9.21 -6.73 0.51
CA CYS A 164 -8.81 -8.04 1.03
C CYS A 164 -7.41 -8.43 0.57
N ALA A 165 -7.12 -8.30 -0.73
CA ALA A 165 -5.83 -8.67 -1.28
C ALA A 165 -4.69 -7.85 -0.63
N PHE A 166 -4.85 -6.53 -0.47
CA PHE A 166 -3.81 -5.70 0.11
C PHE A 166 -3.70 -5.82 1.64
N ALA A 167 -4.81 -6.00 2.36
CA ALA A 167 -4.78 -6.22 3.81
C ALA A 167 -4.10 -7.55 4.15
N LEU A 168 -4.41 -8.63 3.41
CA LEU A 168 -3.71 -9.91 3.55
C LEU A 168 -2.23 -9.79 3.16
N TYR A 169 -1.91 -9.08 2.09
CA TYR A 169 -0.52 -8.77 1.74
C TYR A 169 0.22 -8.12 2.91
N GLY A 170 -0.37 -7.11 3.55
CA GLY A 170 0.19 -6.45 4.75
C GLY A 170 0.40 -7.41 5.92
N LEU A 171 -0.56 -8.30 6.18
CA LEU A 171 -0.45 -9.34 7.20
C LEU A 171 0.72 -10.29 6.93
N PHE A 172 0.86 -10.78 5.70
CA PHE A 172 1.97 -11.65 5.33
C PHE A 172 3.32 -10.91 5.38
N LYS A 173 3.38 -9.65 4.95
CA LYS A 173 4.60 -8.81 5.07
C LYS A 173 5.03 -8.65 6.53
N LYS A 174 4.07 -8.49 7.45
CA LYS A 174 4.33 -8.38 8.88
C LYS A 174 4.85 -9.70 9.48
N THR A 175 4.26 -10.81 9.08
CA THR A 175 4.52 -12.12 9.72
C THR A 175 5.66 -12.92 9.07
N THR A 176 6.11 -12.54 7.87
CA THR A 176 7.20 -13.25 7.18
C THR A 176 8.56 -12.72 7.64
N ARG A 177 9.41 -13.61 8.15
CA ARG A 177 10.76 -13.31 8.64
C ARG A 177 11.76 -13.22 7.48
N VAL A 178 11.62 -12.19 6.65
CA VAL A 178 12.55 -11.91 5.54
C VAL A 178 12.77 -10.40 5.45
N GLU A 179 13.95 -9.96 5.04
CA GLU A 179 14.16 -8.54 4.79
C GLU A 179 13.29 -8.03 3.64
N SER A 180 12.96 -6.72 3.67
CA SER A 180 11.98 -6.16 2.74
C SER A 180 12.44 -6.20 1.28
N LEU A 181 13.71 -5.85 1.00
CA LEU A 181 14.23 -5.83 -0.38
C LEU A 181 14.32 -7.24 -1.01
N PRO A 182 14.92 -8.26 -0.35
CA PRO A 182 14.91 -9.63 -0.88
C PRO A 182 13.49 -10.18 -1.12
N GLY A 183 12.55 -9.85 -0.21
CA GLY A 183 11.14 -10.24 -0.39
C GLY A 183 10.49 -9.57 -1.58
N LEU A 184 10.72 -8.27 -1.80
CA LEU A 184 10.22 -7.54 -2.97
C LEU A 184 10.86 -8.04 -4.27
N LEU A 185 12.16 -8.38 -4.26
CA LEU A 185 12.80 -8.99 -5.43
C LEU A 185 12.12 -10.30 -5.83
N PHE A 186 11.84 -11.17 -4.85
CA PHE A 186 11.17 -12.43 -5.13
C PHE A 186 9.76 -12.20 -5.70
N GLU A 187 9.01 -11.26 -5.16
CA GLU A 187 7.66 -10.92 -5.63
C GLU A 187 7.67 -10.40 -7.07
N THR A 188 8.58 -9.47 -7.37
CA THR A 188 8.72 -8.94 -8.74
C THR A 188 9.26 -9.99 -9.71
N LEU A 189 10.15 -10.88 -9.27
CA LEU A 189 10.64 -12.01 -10.07
C LEU A 189 9.48 -12.95 -10.45
N VAL A 190 8.61 -13.30 -9.50
CA VAL A 190 7.44 -14.18 -9.76
C VAL A 190 6.47 -13.55 -10.75
N LEU A 191 6.29 -12.23 -10.71
CA LEU A 191 5.37 -11.51 -11.59
C LEU A 191 6.01 -11.13 -12.94
N SER A 192 7.34 -11.12 -13.04
CA SER A 192 8.06 -10.68 -14.26
C SER A 192 7.73 -11.49 -15.51
N PRO A 193 7.53 -12.83 -15.50
CA PRO A 193 7.18 -13.56 -16.71
C PRO A 193 5.87 -13.09 -17.35
N VAL A 194 4.84 -12.82 -16.51
CA VAL A 194 3.57 -12.28 -16.99
C VAL A 194 3.74 -10.86 -17.52
N ALA A 195 4.50 -10.02 -16.83
CA ALA A 195 4.78 -8.67 -17.27
C ALA A 195 5.56 -8.64 -18.60
N LEU A 196 6.55 -9.52 -18.76
CA LEU A 196 7.27 -9.69 -20.04
C LEU A 196 6.34 -10.10 -21.16
N ALA A 197 5.47 -11.09 -20.94
CA ALA A 197 4.50 -11.52 -21.93
C ALA A 197 3.58 -10.37 -22.38
N ILE A 198 3.13 -9.52 -21.45
CA ILE A 198 2.31 -8.33 -21.76
C ILE A 198 3.10 -7.34 -22.63
N VAL A 199 4.34 -7.00 -22.25
CA VAL A 199 5.16 -6.04 -23.01
C VAL A 199 5.46 -6.58 -24.41
N PHE A 200 5.88 -7.86 -24.54
CA PHE A 200 6.11 -8.47 -25.85
C PHE A 200 4.86 -8.52 -26.72
N TYR A 201 3.70 -8.81 -26.12
CA TYR A 201 2.43 -8.76 -26.84
C TYR A 201 2.12 -7.35 -27.37
N GLN A 202 2.29 -6.31 -26.55
CA GLN A 202 2.06 -4.93 -26.96
C GLN A 202 3.01 -4.49 -28.09
N ILE A 203 4.27 -4.88 -28.02
CA ILE A 203 5.25 -4.64 -29.09
C ILE A 203 4.85 -5.39 -30.37
N PHE A 204 4.46 -6.66 -30.25
CA PHE A 204 4.08 -7.50 -31.39
C PHE A 204 2.86 -6.94 -32.15
N VAL A 205 1.87 -6.40 -31.43
CA VAL A 205 0.69 -5.79 -32.06
C VAL A 205 0.89 -4.32 -32.47
N GLY A 206 2.11 -3.80 -32.37
CA GLY A 206 2.46 -2.43 -32.77
C GLY A 206 1.87 -1.35 -31.84
N ARG A 207 1.55 -1.69 -30.59
CA ARG A 207 0.95 -0.78 -29.57
C ARG A 207 1.87 -0.48 -28.40
N GLY A 208 3.10 -0.98 -28.40
CA GLY A 208 4.05 -0.75 -27.30
C GLY A 208 4.39 0.73 -27.16
N ALA A 209 4.26 1.27 -25.95
CA ALA A 209 4.50 2.70 -25.68
C ALA A 209 5.99 3.03 -25.51
N LEU A 210 6.79 2.10 -24.98
CA LEU A 210 8.21 2.33 -24.74
C LEU A 210 8.95 2.55 -26.08
N PHE A 211 9.69 3.65 -26.16
CA PHE A 211 10.42 4.14 -27.36
C PHE A 211 9.53 4.48 -28.57
N SER A 212 8.20 4.60 -28.36
CA SER A 212 7.26 4.83 -29.47
C SER A 212 6.46 6.13 -29.33
N VAL A 213 6.25 6.62 -28.11
CA VAL A 213 5.41 7.79 -27.84
C VAL A 213 6.24 9.06 -27.68
N SER A 214 7.07 9.13 -26.65
CA SER A 214 7.98 10.26 -26.40
C SER A 214 9.01 9.91 -25.34
N TRP A 215 10.14 10.61 -25.35
CA TRP A 215 11.18 10.47 -24.33
C TRP A 215 10.69 10.65 -22.88
N ASN A 216 9.76 11.57 -22.66
CA ASN A 216 9.18 11.77 -21.32
C ASN A 216 8.40 10.55 -20.85
N ILE A 217 7.60 9.93 -21.74
CA ILE A 217 6.87 8.70 -21.45
C ILE A 217 7.83 7.55 -21.15
N ASP A 218 8.90 7.40 -21.93
CA ASP A 218 9.92 6.39 -21.69
C ASP A 218 10.56 6.54 -20.31
N LEU A 219 10.95 7.78 -19.95
CA LEU A 219 11.51 8.08 -18.64
C LEU A 219 10.52 7.75 -17.51
N PHE A 220 9.26 8.14 -17.66
CA PHE A 220 8.22 7.81 -16.68
C PHE A 220 7.97 6.29 -16.61
N LEU A 221 7.94 5.56 -17.71
CA LEU A 221 7.80 4.09 -17.69
C LEU A 221 8.97 3.41 -16.96
N ILE A 222 10.21 3.86 -17.20
CA ILE A 222 11.39 3.34 -16.51
C ILE A 222 11.37 3.67 -15.02
N LEU A 223 11.09 4.92 -14.67
CA LEU A 223 11.01 5.38 -13.28
C LEU A 223 9.82 4.76 -12.52
N ALA A 224 8.80 4.23 -13.20
CA ALA A 224 7.66 3.56 -12.58
C ALA A 224 8.10 2.41 -11.66
N GLY A 225 9.21 1.75 -11.96
CA GLY A 225 9.81 0.75 -11.09
C GLY A 225 10.24 1.31 -9.75
N VAL A 226 11.00 2.40 -9.74
CA VAL A 226 11.47 3.07 -8.52
C VAL A 226 10.30 3.61 -7.70
N VAL A 227 9.38 4.29 -8.37
CA VAL A 227 8.15 4.87 -7.77
C VAL A 227 7.25 3.80 -7.16
N THR A 228 7.29 2.57 -7.69
CA THR A 228 6.57 1.42 -7.12
C THR A 228 7.32 0.79 -5.94
N VAL A 229 8.64 0.60 -6.06
CA VAL A 229 9.44 -0.09 -5.05
C VAL A 229 9.57 0.69 -3.75
N LEU A 230 9.79 2.01 -3.83
CA LEU A 230 10.06 2.82 -2.64
C LEU A 230 8.91 2.78 -1.62
N PRO A 231 7.64 3.07 -1.97
CA PRO A 231 6.55 3.00 -1.00
C PRO A 231 6.26 1.57 -0.54
N LEU A 232 6.41 0.54 -1.39
CA LEU A 232 6.29 -0.86 -0.97
C LEU A 232 7.38 -1.26 0.03
N TYR A 233 8.60 -0.77 -0.17
CA TYR A 233 9.70 -0.98 0.77
C TYR A 233 9.41 -0.33 2.12
N TRP A 234 9.03 0.95 2.12
CA TRP A 234 8.68 1.66 3.36
C TRP A 234 7.47 1.04 4.06
N PHE A 235 6.45 0.66 3.31
CA PHE A 235 5.30 -0.07 3.86
C PHE A 235 5.73 -1.38 4.54
N ALA A 236 6.55 -2.19 3.88
CA ALA A 236 7.04 -3.44 4.46
C ALA A 236 7.93 -3.22 5.68
N GLN A 237 8.74 -2.15 5.71
CA GLN A 237 9.52 -1.76 6.87
C GLN A 237 8.62 -1.31 8.03
N GLY A 238 7.59 -0.53 7.74
CA GLY A 238 6.62 -0.04 8.73
C GLY A 238 5.79 -1.18 9.31
N ALA A 239 5.17 -2.01 8.47
CA ALA A 239 4.31 -3.12 8.89
C ALA A 239 5.00 -4.10 9.85
N LYS A 240 6.32 -4.30 9.71
CA LYS A 240 7.10 -5.15 10.62
C LYS A 240 7.34 -4.54 12.00
N ARG A 241 7.30 -3.21 12.12
CA ARG A 241 7.70 -2.47 13.31
C ARG A 241 6.55 -2.02 14.20
N ILE A 242 5.38 -1.77 13.60
CA ILE A 242 4.20 -1.29 14.32
C ILE A 242 3.06 -2.31 14.24
N PRO A 243 2.05 -2.25 15.14
CA PRO A 243 0.83 -3.05 15.03
C PRO A 243 0.16 -2.89 13.67
N LEU A 244 -0.47 -3.96 13.16
CA LEU A 244 -1.19 -3.92 11.87
C LEU A 244 -2.40 -3.00 11.95
N SER A 245 -3.04 -2.91 13.10
CA SER A 245 -4.08 -1.91 13.39
C SER A 245 -3.55 -0.47 13.22
N SER A 246 -2.32 -0.18 13.69
CA SER A 246 -1.69 1.12 13.48
C SER A 246 -1.42 1.40 12.00
N VAL A 247 -0.96 0.39 11.26
CA VAL A 247 -0.81 0.48 9.80
C VAL A 247 -2.15 0.83 9.16
N GLY A 248 -3.24 0.13 9.54
CA GLY A 248 -4.59 0.39 9.04
C GLY A 248 -5.01 1.85 9.21
N PHE A 249 -4.87 2.44 10.40
CA PHE A 249 -5.22 3.85 10.58
C PHE A 249 -4.35 4.80 9.74
N LEU A 250 -3.04 4.57 9.65
CA LEU A 250 -2.14 5.40 8.83
C LEU A 250 -2.43 5.27 7.33
N GLN A 251 -3.05 4.19 6.87
CA GLN A 251 -3.44 4.02 5.47
C GLN A 251 -4.41 5.10 4.98
N TYR A 252 -5.25 5.67 5.85
CA TYR A 252 -6.19 6.74 5.46
C TYR A 252 -5.50 8.03 4.99
N ILE A 253 -4.19 8.19 5.22
CA ILE A 253 -3.41 9.31 4.66
C ILE A 253 -3.50 9.33 3.14
N ALA A 254 -3.35 8.18 2.48
CA ALA A 254 -3.38 8.11 1.03
C ALA A 254 -4.72 8.54 0.42
N PRO A 255 -5.88 7.95 0.78
CA PRO A 255 -7.17 8.39 0.23
C PRO A 255 -7.54 9.82 0.62
N THR A 256 -7.08 10.33 1.79
CA THR A 256 -7.26 11.74 2.15
C THR A 256 -6.50 12.65 1.19
N LEU A 257 -5.24 12.36 0.89
CA LEU A 257 -4.45 13.14 -0.07
C LEU A 257 -5.02 13.03 -1.49
N MET A 258 -5.43 11.83 -1.90
CA MET A 258 -6.06 11.61 -3.22
C MET A 258 -7.34 12.43 -3.36
N LEU A 259 -8.18 12.48 -2.32
CA LEU A 259 -9.38 13.31 -2.31
C LEU A 259 -9.03 14.81 -2.45
N LEU A 260 -8.09 15.30 -1.64
CA LEU A 260 -7.68 16.71 -1.70
C LEU A 260 -7.13 17.08 -3.08
N ILE A 261 -6.31 16.21 -3.68
CA ILE A 261 -5.78 16.38 -5.03
C ILE A 261 -6.91 16.37 -6.07
N GLY A 262 -7.84 15.41 -5.97
CA GLY A 262 -8.99 15.30 -6.87
C GLY A 262 -9.83 16.56 -6.84
N VAL A 263 -10.25 17.00 -5.67
CA VAL A 263 -11.12 18.16 -5.50
C VAL A 263 -10.43 19.48 -5.84
N PHE A 264 -9.27 19.76 -5.25
CA PHE A 264 -8.66 21.09 -5.34
C PHE A 264 -7.77 21.29 -6.58
N ILE A 265 -7.22 20.21 -7.15
CA ILE A 265 -6.30 20.30 -8.30
C ILE A 265 -6.96 19.84 -9.59
N TYR A 266 -7.73 18.74 -9.52
CA TYR A 266 -8.40 18.19 -10.70
C TYR A 266 -9.86 18.63 -10.83
N HIS A 267 -10.38 19.41 -9.85
CA HIS A 267 -11.75 19.94 -9.83
C HIS A 267 -12.82 18.84 -9.96
N GLU A 268 -12.54 17.67 -9.37
CA GLU A 268 -13.50 16.57 -9.32
C GLU A 268 -14.69 16.93 -8.43
N THR A 269 -15.86 16.40 -8.76
CA THR A 269 -17.09 16.68 -8.01
C THR A 269 -17.02 16.11 -6.60
N PHE A 270 -17.07 17.00 -5.60
CA PHE A 270 -17.13 16.63 -4.20
C PHE A 270 -18.58 16.42 -3.76
N THR A 271 -18.99 15.17 -3.61
CA THR A 271 -20.36 14.82 -3.26
C THR A 271 -20.60 14.90 -1.76
N GLN A 272 -21.88 14.97 -1.34
CA GLN A 272 -22.26 14.91 0.07
C GLN A 272 -21.82 13.59 0.71
N ALA A 273 -21.82 12.49 -0.04
CA ALA A 273 -21.31 11.21 0.43
C ALA A 273 -19.81 11.26 0.80
N HIS A 274 -19.01 11.92 -0.03
CA HIS A 274 -17.59 12.16 0.29
C HIS A 274 -17.44 13.00 1.57
N LEU A 275 -18.20 14.10 1.71
CA LEU A 275 -18.12 14.98 2.88
C LEU A 275 -18.40 14.22 4.18
N VAL A 276 -19.50 13.47 4.23
CA VAL A 276 -19.91 12.72 5.43
C VAL A 276 -18.89 11.61 5.74
N SER A 277 -18.53 10.80 4.74
CA SER A 277 -17.61 9.69 4.92
C SER A 277 -16.23 10.17 5.39
N PHE A 278 -15.65 11.18 4.73
CA PHE A 278 -14.36 11.74 5.13
C PHE A 278 -14.43 12.48 6.47
N GLY A 279 -15.55 13.13 6.79
CA GLY A 279 -15.77 13.71 8.10
C GLY A 279 -15.59 12.67 9.23
N PHE A 280 -16.24 11.52 9.13
CA PHE A 280 -16.04 10.39 10.05
C PHE A 280 -14.61 9.88 10.10
N ILE A 281 -13.98 9.71 8.92
CA ILE A 281 -12.61 9.22 8.81
C ILE A 281 -11.61 10.19 9.45
N TRP A 282 -11.75 11.51 9.23
CA TRP A 282 -10.84 12.50 9.81
C TRP A 282 -11.00 12.63 11.33
N VAL A 283 -12.22 12.53 11.86
CA VAL A 283 -12.44 12.44 13.30
C VAL A 283 -11.78 11.18 13.86
N ALA A 284 -11.95 10.03 13.19
CA ALA A 284 -11.31 8.78 13.58
C ALA A 284 -9.77 8.89 13.58
N LEU A 285 -9.18 9.49 12.54
CA LEU A 285 -7.73 9.72 12.46
C LEU A 285 -7.22 10.65 13.55
N THR A 286 -7.96 11.70 13.87
CA THR A 286 -7.61 12.64 14.94
C THR A 286 -7.60 11.93 16.30
N LEU A 287 -8.65 11.19 16.62
CA LEU A 287 -8.74 10.39 17.85
C LEU A 287 -7.60 9.37 17.93
N TYR A 288 -7.33 8.68 16.82
CA TYR A 288 -6.25 7.71 16.79
C TYR A 288 -4.88 8.37 16.99
N SER A 289 -4.61 9.51 16.34
CA SER A 289 -3.36 10.26 16.47
C SER A 289 -3.11 10.73 17.90
N VAL A 290 -4.16 11.18 18.60
CA VAL A 290 -4.08 11.51 20.03
C VAL A 290 -3.62 10.31 20.86
N THR A 291 -4.10 9.09 20.54
CA THR A 291 -3.66 7.89 21.26
C THR A 291 -2.19 7.56 21.03
N LEU A 292 -1.69 7.78 19.81
CA LEU A 292 -0.26 7.57 19.47
C LEU A 292 0.64 8.53 20.26
N VAL A 293 0.29 9.82 20.31
CA VAL A 293 1.04 10.86 21.05
C VAL A 293 1.01 10.56 22.54
N ARG A 294 -0.15 10.26 23.12
CA ARG A 294 -0.27 9.91 24.55
C ARG A 294 0.59 8.70 24.93
N LYS A 295 0.56 7.65 24.10
CA LYS A 295 1.37 6.43 24.34
C LYS A 295 2.87 6.70 24.28
N SER A 296 3.30 7.63 23.44
CA SER A 296 4.69 8.09 23.36
C SER A 296 5.09 8.85 24.63
N ARG A 297 4.27 9.80 25.09
CA ARG A 297 4.54 10.62 26.29
C ARG A 297 4.49 9.82 27.59
N THR A 298 3.51 8.91 27.76
CA THR A 298 3.42 8.08 28.97
C THR A 298 4.64 7.17 29.12
N LYS A 299 5.21 6.69 28.01
CA LYS A 299 6.44 5.91 28.02
C LYS A 299 7.69 6.76 28.32
N GLU A 300 7.68 8.04 27.98
CA GLU A 300 8.75 8.99 28.34
C GLU A 300 8.68 9.41 29.81
N ASN A 301 7.49 9.71 30.34
CA ASN A 301 7.33 10.14 31.72
C ASN A 301 7.48 9.00 32.76
N GLY A 302 7.03 7.77 32.44
CA GLY A 302 7.27 6.59 33.29
C GLY A 302 8.73 6.11 33.30
N SER A 303 9.61 6.76 32.56
CA SER A 303 11.06 6.51 32.55
C SER A 303 11.87 7.51 33.36
N ASN A 304 11.21 8.54 33.89
CA ASN A 304 11.84 9.59 34.71
C ASN A 304 11.51 9.45 36.22
N GLN A 305 10.80 8.39 36.58
CA GLN A 305 10.60 7.91 37.95
C GLN A 305 11.35 6.57 38.14
#